data_11c8ee50162248f9258a035469a783e9
#
_entry.id   11c8ee50162248f9258a035469a783e9
#
_cell.length_a   1.000
_cell.length_b   1.000
_cell.length_c   1.000
_cell.angle_alpha   90.00
_cell.angle_beta   90.00
_cell.angle_gamma   90.00
#
_symmetry.space_group_name_H-M   'P 1'
#
loop_
_entity.id
_entity.type
_entity.pdbx_description
1 polymer ?
#
loop_
_entity_poly.entity_id
_entity_poly.type
_entity_poly.pdbx_seq_one_letter_code
_entity_poly.pdbx_strand_id
1 'polypeptide(L)'
;VFYDAAAKLHARRLPFILHLILGLPGETRLDLLESIRAVNQVHPFGVKLQLLHILKGTDLALLYESGKLPVLTQEEYLDLLTSCIAALSPDICLHRVTGDGPRKLLIAPQWSLSKRNVLNGLHALMKQRNLRQGDNYEPGTSYTL
;
A
#
# COMPACT_ATOMS: atom_id res chain seq x y z
N VAL A 1 19.93 3.14 -2.47
CA VAL A 1 19.23 4.44 -2.51
C VAL A 1 18.16 4.53 -1.43
N PHE A 2 17.16 3.61 -1.35
CA PHE A 2 16.05 3.69 -0.41
C PHE A 2 16.50 3.74 1.06
N TYR A 3 17.25 2.73 1.53
CA TYR A 3 17.75 2.67 2.91
C TYR A 3 18.70 3.83 3.27
N ASP A 4 19.55 4.24 2.34
CA ASP A 4 20.45 5.38 2.53
C ASP A 4 19.67 6.69 2.70
N ALA A 5 18.61 6.90 1.92
CA ALA A 5 17.74 8.07 2.07
C ALA A 5 17.03 8.08 3.44
N ALA A 6 16.49 6.94 3.87
CA ALA A 6 15.85 6.81 5.18
C ALA A 6 16.85 7.08 6.32
N ALA A 7 18.04 6.51 6.26
CA ALA A 7 19.12 6.75 7.25
C ALA A 7 19.50 8.23 7.34
N LYS A 8 19.60 8.92 6.21
CA LYS A 8 19.89 10.37 6.17
C LYS A 8 18.78 11.21 6.79
N LEU A 9 17.50 10.83 6.59
CA LEU A 9 16.36 11.51 7.21
C LEU A 9 16.35 11.30 8.73
N HIS A 10 16.58 10.06 9.19
CA HIS A 10 16.69 9.75 10.62
C HIS A 10 17.84 10.48 11.29
N ALA A 11 19.03 10.51 10.67
CA ALA A 11 20.19 11.24 11.18
C ALA A 11 19.91 12.73 11.40
N ARG A 12 18.98 13.30 10.61
CA ARG A 12 18.54 14.71 10.74
C ARG A 12 17.28 14.88 11.60
N ARG A 13 16.76 13.81 12.17
CA ARG A 13 15.51 13.80 12.94
C ARG A 13 14.32 14.37 12.17
N LEU A 14 14.29 14.13 10.85
CA LEU A 14 13.19 14.55 9.98
C LEU A 14 12.17 13.42 9.88
N PRO A 15 10.92 13.64 10.34
CA PRO A 15 9.86 12.66 10.14
C PRO A 15 9.54 12.58 8.64
N PHE A 16 9.31 11.36 8.16
CA PHE A 16 8.96 11.13 6.76
C PHE A 16 7.85 10.10 6.62
N ILE A 17 7.14 10.17 5.53
CA ILE A 17 6.06 9.25 5.17
C ILE A 17 6.45 8.51 3.90
N LEU A 18 6.28 7.20 3.91
CA LEU A 18 6.44 6.37 2.71
C LEU A 18 5.12 6.20 1.97
N HIS A 19 5.20 6.14 0.65
CA HIS A 19 4.07 5.82 -0.21
C HIS A 19 4.33 4.49 -0.89
N LEU A 20 3.44 3.52 -0.68
CA LEU A 20 3.43 2.24 -1.39
C LEU A 20 2.21 2.18 -2.30
N ILE A 21 2.42 1.64 -3.48
CA ILE A 21 1.36 1.36 -4.45
C ILE A 21 1.16 -0.15 -4.50
N LEU A 22 -0.06 -0.60 -4.22
CA LEU A 22 -0.46 -2.00 -4.28
C LEU A 22 -1.04 -2.33 -5.66
N GLY A 23 -0.75 -3.52 -6.14
CA GLY A 23 -1.26 -4.02 -7.42
C GLY A 23 -0.45 -3.56 -8.62
N LEU A 24 0.85 -3.38 -8.47
CA LEU A 24 1.75 -3.14 -9.60
C LEU A 24 1.78 -4.37 -10.53
N PRO A 25 2.04 -4.16 -11.84
CA PRO A 25 2.13 -5.26 -12.78
C PRO A 25 3.14 -6.33 -12.36
N GLY A 26 2.68 -7.57 -12.25
CA GLY A 26 3.52 -8.71 -11.85
C GLY A 26 3.81 -8.82 -10.36
N GLU A 27 3.35 -7.89 -9.54
CA GLU A 27 3.53 -7.90 -8.08
C GLU A 27 2.67 -8.98 -7.43
N THR A 28 3.31 -9.80 -6.61
CA THR A 28 2.64 -10.85 -5.81
C THR A 28 2.37 -10.35 -4.39
N ARG A 29 1.55 -11.11 -3.65
CA ARG A 29 1.36 -10.88 -2.20
C ARG A 29 2.69 -10.92 -1.43
N LEU A 30 3.61 -11.82 -1.82
CA LEU A 30 4.92 -11.94 -1.14
C LEU A 30 5.76 -10.69 -1.35
N ASP A 31 5.80 -10.15 -2.57
CA ASP A 31 6.53 -8.90 -2.87
C ASP A 31 5.98 -7.73 -2.05
N LEU A 32 4.65 -7.66 -1.89
CA LEU A 32 4.02 -6.64 -1.04
C LEU A 32 4.40 -6.81 0.44
N LEU A 33 4.39 -8.02 0.97
CA LEU A 33 4.79 -8.27 2.35
C LEU A 33 6.28 -7.98 2.57
N GLU A 34 7.14 -8.24 1.59
CA GLU A 34 8.55 -7.82 1.63
C GLU A 34 8.69 -6.29 1.63
N SER A 35 7.87 -5.59 0.84
CA SER A 35 7.80 -4.13 0.87
C SER A 35 7.38 -3.60 2.25
N ILE A 36 6.42 -4.24 2.91
CA ILE A 36 6.02 -3.90 4.30
C ILE A 36 7.16 -4.18 5.29
N ARG A 37 7.91 -5.29 5.12
CA ARG A 37 9.11 -5.55 5.93
C ARG A 37 10.14 -4.44 5.77
N ALA A 38 10.41 -3.99 4.54
CA ALA A 38 11.31 -2.88 4.28
C ALA A 38 10.82 -1.57 4.93
N VAL A 39 9.50 -1.30 4.92
CA VAL A 39 8.90 -0.17 5.66
C VAL A 39 9.16 -0.30 7.15
N ASN A 40 8.91 -1.47 7.73
CA ASN A 40 9.15 -1.73 9.16
C ASN A 40 10.63 -1.52 9.55
N GLN A 41 11.56 -1.95 8.70
CA GLN A 41 13.01 -1.79 8.93
C GLN A 41 13.43 -0.33 8.99
N VAL A 42 12.95 0.50 8.06
CA VAL A 42 13.31 1.93 8.04
C VAL A 42 12.50 2.78 9.01
N HIS A 43 11.44 2.21 9.58
CA HIS A 43 10.62 2.79 10.63
C HIS A 43 10.27 4.28 10.40
N PRO A 44 9.52 4.60 9.32
CA PRO A 44 9.10 5.96 9.04
C PRO A 44 8.07 6.43 10.07
N PHE A 45 7.82 7.75 10.13
CA PHE A 45 6.72 8.29 10.92
C PHE A 45 5.37 7.71 10.48
N GLY A 46 5.20 7.49 9.18
CA GLY A 46 3.97 6.91 8.66
C GLY A 46 4.09 6.35 7.26
N VAL A 47 3.03 5.68 6.82
CA VAL A 47 2.91 5.09 5.50
C VAL A 47 1.56 5.39 4.88
N LYS A 48 1.53 5.53 3.56
CA LYS A 48 0.31 5.54 2.74
C LYS A 48 0.31 4.29 1.87
N LEU A 49 -0.72 3.47 2.03
CA LEU A 49 -0.97 2.30 1.20
C LEU A 49 -2.03 2.68 0.17
N GLN A 50 -1.65 2.75 -1.10
CA GLN A 50 -2.52 3.20 -2.18
C GLN A 50 -2.60 2.12 -3.26
N LEU A 51 -3.69 2.11 -4.01
CA LEU A 51 -3.81 1.20 -5.15
C LEU A 51 -3.27 1.84 -6.43
N LEU A 52 -2.87 0.99 -7.38
CA LEU A 52 -2.54 1.42 -8.73
C LEU A 52 -3.77 2.01 -9.42
N HIS A 53 -3.64 3.22 -9.95
CA HIS A 53 -4.65 3.87 -10.79
C HIS A 53 -4.19 3.89 -12.25
N ILE A 54 -5.06 3.48 -13.15
CA ILE A 54 -4.86 3.60 -14.59
C ILE A 54 -5.49 4.91 -15.04
N LEU A 55 -4.67 5.82 -15.53
CA LEU A 55 -5.09 7.16 -15.94
C LEU A 55 -4.99 7.34 -17.46
N LYS A 56 -5.92 8.09 -18.03
CA LYS A 56 -5.91 8.46 -19.45
C LYS A 56 -4.57 9.12 -19.83
N GLY A 57 -4.07 8.77 -21.01
CA GLY A 57 -2.85 9.36 -21.56
C GLY A 57 -1.54 8.80 -20.97
N THR A 58 -1.58 7.64 -20.31
CA THR A 58 -0.40 6.95 -19.81
C THR A 58 -0.15 5.64 -20.57
N ASP A 59 1.09 5.14 -20.53
CA ASP A 59 1.44 3.84 -21.12
C ASP A 59 0.68 2.69 -20.43
N LEU A 60 0.39 2.81 -19.14
CA LEU A 60 -0.43 1.85 -18.42
C LEU A 60 -1.87 1.78 -18.96
N ALA A 61 -2.42 2.91 -19.45
CA ALA A 61 -3.73 2.91 -20.10
C ALA A 61 -3.72 2.06 -21.37
N LEU A 62 -2.69 2.16 -22.18
CA LEU A 62 -2.55 1.36 -23.40
C LEU A 62 -2.44 -0.14 -23.10
N LEU A 63 -1.66 -0.49 -22.06
CA LEU A 63 -1.55 -1.88 -21.60
C LEU A 63 -2.87 -2.43 -21.07
N TYR A 64 -3.60 -1.63 -20.29
CA TYR A 64 -4.90 -1.99 -19.76
C TYR A 64 -5.93 -2.19 -20.90
N GLU A 65 -6.03 -1.25 -21.82
CA GLU A 65 -6.96 -1.31 -22.97
C GLU A 65 -6.65 -2.49 -23.91
N SER A 66 -5.38 -2.89 -24.01
CA SER A 66 -4.98 -4.09 -24.76
C SER A 66 -5.23 -5.41 -24.01
N GLY A 67 -5.77 -5.38 -22.80
CA GLY A 67 -6.03 -6.57 -21.97
C GLY A 67 -4.77 -7.20 -21.35
N LYS A 68 -3.61 -6.54 -21.45
CA LYS A 68 -2.34 -7.06 -20.91
C LYS A 68 -2.07 -6.69 -19.47
N LEU A 69 -2.86 -5.79 -18.88
CA LEU A 69 -2.72 -5.32 -17.51
C LEU A 69 -4.03 -5.51 -16.76
N PRO A 70 -4.17 -6.59 -15.97
CA PRO A 70 -5.29 -6.71 -15.05
C PRO A 70 -5.16 -5.69 -13.92
N VAL A 71 -6.28 -5.19 -13.41
CA VAL A 71 -6.35 -4.39 -12.19
C VAL A 71 -7.09 -5.16 -11.11
N LEU A 72 -6.73 -4.90 -9.86
CA LEU A 72 -7.36 -5.55 -8.71
C LEU A 72 -8.86 -5.21 -8.64
N THR A 73 -9.66 -6.19 -8.33
CA THR A 73 -11.03 -5.98 -7.83
C THR A 73 -10.98 -5.35 -6.44
N GLN A 74 -12.08 -4.79 -5.99
CA GLN A 74 -12.15 -4.23 -4.63
C GLN A 74 -11.87 -5.29 -3.56
N GLU A 75 -12.37 -6.51 -3.76
CA GLU A 75 -12.17 -7.63 -2.84
C GLU A 75 -10.71 -8.05 -2.75
N GLU A 76 -10.04 -8.23 -3.89
CA GLU A 76 -8.61 -8.54 -3.95
C GLU A 76 -7.75 -7.44 -3.29
N TYR A 77 -8.09 -6.18 -3.56
CA TYR A 77 -7.40 -5.06 -2.93
C TYR A 77 -7.56 -5.05 -1.41
N LEU A 78 -8.78 -5.23 -0.91
CA LEU A 78 -9.04 -5.28 0.54
C LEU A 78 -8.35 -6.45 1.22
N ASP A 79 -8.26 -7.58 0.55
CA ASP A 79 -7.56 -8.76 1.05
C ASP A 79 -6.05 -8.51 1.19
N LEU A 80 -5.42 -7.95 0.15
CA LEU A 80 -4.00 -7.55 0.18
C LEU A 80 -3.75 -6.47 1.23
N LEU A 81 -4.57 -5.43 1.25
CA LEU A 81 -4.46 -4.31 2.18
C LEU A 81 -4.55 -4.77 3.64
N THR A 82 -5.48 -5.67 3.96
CA THR A 82 -5.63 -6.26 5.29
C THR A 82 -4.36 -7.02 5.71
N SER A 83 -3.76 -7.77 4.79
CA SER A 83 -2.51 -8.49 5.03
C SER A 83 -1.33 -7.53 5.29
N CYS A 84 -1.24 -6.44 4.51
CA CYS A 84 -0.24 -5.40 4.69
C CYS A 84 -0.38 -4.69 6.05
N ILE A 85 -1.61 -4.34 6.43
CA ILE A 85 -1.88 -3.67 7.72
C ILE A 85 -1.54 -4.59 8.89
N ALA A 86 -1.90 -5.87 8.82
CA ALA A 86 -1.57 -6.84 9.86
C ALA A 86 -0.04 -7.03 10.02
N ALA A 87 0.72 -6.96 8.93
CA ALA A 87 2.18 -7.08 8.95
C ALA A 87 2.93 -5.77 9.26
N LEU A 88 2.24 -4.62 9.22
CA LEU A 88 2.83 -3.31 9.50
C LEU A 88 3.03 -3.12 11.00
N SER A 89 4.21 -2.61 11.41
CA SER A 89 4.48 -2.27 12.81
C SER A 89 3.37 -1.39 13.41
N PRO A 90 2.89 -1.67 14.63
CA PRO A 90 1.85 -0.87 15.29
C PRO A 90 2.29 0.57 15.59
N ASP A 91 3.60 0.83 15.62
CA ASP A 91 4.17 2.15 15.89
C ASP A 91 4.21 3.07 14.66
N ILE A 92 3.98 2.52 13.45
CA ILE A 92 3.97 3.29 12.21
C ILE A 92 2.55 3.80 11.93
N CYS A 93 2.41 5.12 11.77
CA CYS A 93 1.11 5.71 11.49
C CYS A 93 0.61 5.36 10.08
N LEU A 94 -0.56 4.73 9.98
CA LEU A 94 -1.22 4.49 8.71
C LEU A 94 -2.03 5.72 8.29
N HIS A 95 -1.47 6.54 7.38
CA HIS A 95 -2.06 7.81 6.97
C HIS A 95 -3.20 7.66 5.98
N ARG A 96 -3.11 6.68 5.08
CA ARG A 96 -4.07 6.53 3.99
C ARG A 96 -4.08 5.10 3.47
N VAL A 97 -5.27 4.64 3.09
CA VAL A 97 -5.52 3.32 2.49
C VAL A 97 -6.30 3.40 1.18
N THR A 98 -6.46 4.60 0.63
CA THR A 98 -7.13 4.85 -0.66
C THR A 98 -6.33 5.84 -1.48
N GLY A 99 -6.40 5.75 -2.81
CA GLY A 99 -5.80 6.73 -3.70
C GLY A 99 -6.70 7.95 -3.96
N ASP A 100 -6.12 9.02 -4.48
CA ASP A 100 -6.81 10.21 -4.99
C ASP A 100 -6.49 10.40 -6.47
N GLY A 101 -6.93 9.46 -7.31
CA GLY A 101 -6.83 9.63 -8.75
C GLY A 101 -7.76 10.75 -9.24
N PRO A 102 -7.33 11.58 -10.21
CA PRO A 102 -8.18 12.61 -10.79
C PRO A 102 -9.37 11.94 -11.48
N ARG A 103 -10.59 12.15 -10.95
CA ARG A 103 -11.81 11.45 -11.37
C ARG A 103 -12.06 11.49 -12.89
N LYS A 104 -11.73 12.61 -13.53
CA LYS A 104 -11.92 12.80 -14.97
C LYS A 104 -10.94 12.00 -15.83
N LEU A 105 -9.79 11.62 -15.27
CA LEU A 105 -8.74 10.88 -15.96
C LEU A 105 -8.71 9.40 -15.58
N LEU A 106 -9.41 8.99 -14.53
CA LEU A 106 -9.39 7.60 -14.06
C LEU A 106 -10.11 6.68 -15.04
N ILE A 107 -9.37 5.69 -15.58
CA ILE A 107 -9.92 4.59 -16.38
C ILE A 107 -10.29 3.43 -15.47
N ALA A 108 -9.36 3.00 -14.61
CA ALA A 108 -9.55 1.86 -13.71
C ALA A 108 -8.67 1.97 -12.44
N PRO A 109 -9.08 1.32 -11.36
CA PRO A 109 -10.37 0.68 -11.12
C PRO A 109 -11.44 1.71 -10.68
N GLN A 110 -12.62 1.67 -11.27
CA GLN A 110 -13.70 2.63 -11.00
C GLN A 110 -14.26 2.57 -9.56
N TRP A 111 -14.20 1.38 -8.92
CA TRP A 111 -14.66 1.21 -7.54
C TRP A 111 -13.86 2.08 -6.55
N SER A 112 -12.63 2.46 -6.88
CA SER A 112 -11.76 3.30 -6.03
C SER A 112 -12.31 4.71 -5.80
N LEU A 113 -13.23 5.18 -6.65
CA LEU A 113 -13.90 6.47 -6.50
C LEU A 113 -14.84 6.51 -5.29
N SER A 114 -15.29 5.35 -4.82
CA SER A 114 -16.16 5.22 -3.65
C SER A 114 -15.35 4.98 -2.37
N LYS A 115 -14.57 5.96 -1.94
CA LYS A 115 -13.68 5.86 -0.77
C LYS A 115 -14.38 5.35 0.49
N ARG A 116 -15.64 5.79 0.73
CA ARG A 116 -16.43 5.33 1.87
C ARG A 116 -16.66 3.82 1.83
N ASN A 117 -16.99 3.27 0.65
CA ASN A 117 -17.21 1.84 0.51
C ASN A 117 -15.93 1.06 0.74
N VAL A 118 -14.80 1.56 0.25
CA VAL A 118 -13.48 0.94 0.48
C VAL A 118 -13.14 0.92 1.98
N LEU A 119 -13.30 2.04 2.68
CA LEU A 119 -13.05 2.11 4.12
C LEU A 119 -13.99 1.23 4.93
N ASN A 120 -15.28 1.23 4.60
CA ASN A 120 -16.27 0.37 5.27
C ASN A 120 -15.96 -1.12 5.03
N GLY A 121 -15.59 -1.48 3.79
CA GLY A 121 -15.17 -2.83 3.43
C GLY A 121 -13.92 -3.27 4.19
N LEU A 122 -12.92 -2.40 4.30
CA LEU A 122 -11.72 -2.65 5.08
C LEU A 122 -12.04 -2.91 6.55
N HIS A 123 -12.82 -2.03 7.19
CA HIS A 123 -13.19 -2.20 8.59
C HIS A 123 -13.99 -3.48 8.83
N ALA A 124 -14.93 -3.80 7.93
CA ALA A 124 -15.72 -5.02 8.02
C ALA A 124 -14.83 -6.28 7.90
N LEU A 125 -13.88 -6.29 6.94
CA LEU A 125 -12.98 -7.41 6.72
C LEU A 125 -11.98 -7.59 7.87
N MET A 126 -11.40 -6.51 8.39
CA MET A 126 -10.52 -6.53 9.56
C MET A 126 -11.25 -7.10 10.78
N LYS A 127 -12.49 -6.64 11.02
CA LYS A 127 -13.34 -7.14 12.11
C LYS A 127 -13.67 -8.62 11.93
N GLN A 128 -14.08 -9.03 10.73
CA GLN A 128 -14.43 -10.41 10.41
C GLN A 128 -13.26 -11.37 10.66
N ARG A 129 -12.04 -10.94 10.31
CA ARG A 129 -10.81 -11.72 10.49
C ARG A 129 -10.20 -11.58 11.88
N ASN A 130 -10.79 -10.74 12.73
CA ASN A 130 -10.24 -10.38 14.05
C ASN A 130 -8.78 -9.91 13.97
N LEU A 131 -8.46 -9.09 12.96
CA LEU A 131 -7.11 -8.56 12.71
C LEU A 131 -7.02 -7.08 13.08
N ARG A 132 -5.85 -6.72 13.59
CA ARG A 132 -5.44 -5.33 13.88
C ARG A 132 -4.09 -5.06 13.23
N GLN A 133 -3.72 -3.79 13.12
CA GLN A 133 -2.37 -3.42 12.72
C GLN A 133 -1.35 -4.04 13.68
N GLY A 134 -0.37 -4.71 13.14
CA GLY A 134 0.72 -5.32 13.88
C GLY A 134 0.49 -6.74 14.36
N ASP A 135 -0.69 -7.34 14.18
CA ASP A 135 -0.96 -8.72 14.65
C ASP A 135 -0.01 -9.76 14.00
N ASN A 136 0.45 -9.49 12.78
CA ASN A 136 1.43 -10.32 12.06
C ASN A 136 2.78 -9.60 11.90
N TYR A 137 3.03 -8.57 12.69
CA TYR A 137 4.32 -7.89 12.69
C TYR A 137 5.39 -8.77 13.34
N GLU A 138 6.48 -8.99 12.63
CA GLU A 138 7.66 -9.70 13.14
C GLU A 138 8.73 -8.67 13.53
N PRO A 139 8.94 -8.38 14.83
CA PRO A 139 10.00 -7.49 15.26
C PRO A 139 11.36 -8.13 15.04
N GLY A 140 12.18 -7.51 14.22
CA GLY A 140 13.61 -7.76 14.18
C GLY A 140 14.10 -8.90 13.30
N THR A 141 14.28 -8.59 12.03
CA THR A 141 15.58 -8.88 11.42
C THR A 141 16.29 -7.53 11.29
N SER A 142 16.96 -7.12 12.36
CA SER A 142 17.88 -5.97 12.33
C SER A 142 19.01 -6.33 11.38
N TYR A 143 18.90 -5.91 10.14
CA TYR A 143 20.09 -5.78 9.32
C TYR A 143 20.83 -4.57 9.88
N THR A 144 21.89 -4.83 10.61
CA THR A 144 22.86 -3.82 11.01
C THR A 144 23.30 -3.08 9.74
N LEU A 145 22.98 -1.81 9.64
CA LEU A 145 23.46 -0.90 8.61
C LEU A 145 24.93 -0.59 8.86
#